data_2306d91ef64bbfe6c2518fe4164480da
#
_entry.id   2306d91ef64bbfe6c2518fe4164480da
#
_cell.length_a   1.000
_cell.length_b   1.000
_cell.length_c   1.000
_cell.angle_alpha   90.00
_cell.angle_beta   90.00
_cell.angle_gamma   90.00
#
_symmetry.space_group_name_H-M   'P 1'
#
loop_
_entity.id
_entity.type
_entity.pdbx_description
1 polymer ?
#
loop_
_entity_poly.entity_id
_entity_poly.type
_entity_poly.pdbx_seq_one_letter_code
_entity_poly.pdbx_strand_id
1 'polypeptide(L)'
;MSDKTKNIIEWIECIVIAIVLAVLIRYFIGTPTIVKKRSMYPTLKQDERLILSRWGRTTKKMPERGDIITFEAPSKMVLSAEEVDLNNPVAVYTNQPKNIFSKFTYYVLEWGKQSFIKRVIGLPGEHIKIEDGKVYINGEEYKEGYLQ
;
A
#
# COMPACT_ATOMS: atom_id res chain seq x y z
N MET A 1 44.17 -7.30 20.62
CA MET A 1 43.44 -6.74 19.48
C MET A 1 43.88 -5.28 19.37
N SER A 2 44.31 -4.83 18.20
CA SER A 2 44.78 -3.44 18.00
C SER A 2 43.61 -2.46 18.23
N ASP A 3 43.89 -1.27 18.77
CA ASP A 3 42.86 -0.23 19.01
C ASP A 3 42.12 0.15 17.70
N LYS A 4 42.84 0.10 16.56
CA LYS A 4 42.20 0.28 15.23
C LYS A 4 41.16 -0.80 14.94
N THR A 5 41.40 -2.05 15.33
CA THR A 5 40.46 -3.15 15.10
C THR A 5 39.20 -3.01 15.98
N LYS A 6 39.36 -2.55 17.21
CA LYS A 6 38.22 -2.26 18.12
C LYS A 6 37.34 -1.16 17.54
N ASN A 7 37.93 -0.05 17.14
CA ASN A 7 37.20 1.07 16.54
C ASN A 7 36.43 0.65 15.29
N ILE A 8 37.02 -0.18 14.42
CA ILE A 8 36.34 -0.69 13.22
C ILE A 8 35.13 -1.56 13.60
N ILE A 9 35.26 -2.41 14.60
CA ILE A 9 34.16 -3.27 15.06
C ILE A 9 33.01 -2.42 15.61
N GLU A 10 33.32 -1.43 16.45
CA GLU A 10 32.33 -0.49 17.00
C GLU A 10 31.57 0.27 15.90
N TRP A 11 32.27 0.73 14.86
CA TRP A 11 31.62 1.37 13.70
C TRP A 11 30.70 0.42 12.95
N ILE A 12 31.12 -0.82 12.73
CA ILE A 12 30.30 -1.85 12.07
C ILE A 12 29.04 -2.13 12.91
N GLU A 13 29.20 -2.27 14.21
CA GLU A 13 28.10 -2.52 15.14
C GLU A 13 27.07 -1.38 15.09
N CYS A 14 27.51 -0.12 15.15
CA CYS A 14 26.64 1.04 15.02
C CYS A 14 25.87 1.05 13.68
N ILE A 15 26.54 0.72 12.59
CA ILE A 15 25.92 0.67 11.25
C ILE A 15 24.86 -0.45 11.20
N VAL A 16 25.16 -1.63 11.73
CA VAL A 16 24.22 -2.75 11.78
C VAL A 16 22.98 -2.40 12.60
N ILE A 17 23.16 -1.80 13.77
CA ILE A 17 22.06 -1.36 14.64
C ILE A 17 21.19 -0.32 13.89
N ALA A 18 21.82 0.66 13.25
CA ALA A 18 21.11 1.69 12.48
C ALA A 18 20.27 1.09 11.34
N ILE A 19 20.82 0.13 10.60
CA ILE A 19 20.10 -0.57 9.52
C ILE A 19 18.91 -1.35 10.09
N VAL A 20 19.12 -2.10 11.17
CA VAL A 20 18.04 -2.87 11.81
C VAL A 20 16.91 -1.95 12.28
N LEU A 21 17.24 -0.84 12.96
CA LEU A 21 16.25 0.15 13.40
C LEU A 21 15.50 0.78 12.21
N ALA A 22 16.21 1.14 11.15
CA ALA A 22 15.59 1.71 9.95
C ALA A 22 14.59 0.74 9.31
N VAL A 23 14.94 -0.55 9.23
CA VAL A 23 14.07 -1.61 8.71
C VAL A 23 12.84 -1.79 9.61
N LEU A 24 13.01 -1.81 10.92
CA LEU A 24 11.91 -1.93 11.87
C LEU A 24 10.94 -0.74 11.78
N ILE A 25 11.46 0.48 11.75
CA ILE A 25 10.66 1.71 11.59
C ILE A 25 9.86 1.64 10.28
N ARG A 26 10.53 1.31 9.17
CA ARG A 26 9.90 1.17 7.85
C ARG A 26 8.80 0.11 7.84
N TYR A 27 9.01 -1.01 8.50
CA TYR A 27 8.07 -2.13 8.50
C TYR A 27 6.86 -1.89 9.39
N PHE A 28 7.04 -1.33 10.59
CA PHE A 28 5.98 -1.21 11.59
C PHE A 28 5.33 0.17 11.65
N ILE A 29 6.09 1.24 11.42
CA ILE A 29 5.61 2.61 11.66
C ILE A 29 5.17 3.26 10.36
N GLY A 30 6.07 3.39 9.40
CA GLY A 30 5.71 4.07 8.16
C GLY A 30 6.81 4.05 7.09
N THR A 31 6.35 4.21 5.86
CA THR A 31 7.21 4.24 4.67
C THR A 31 7.03 5.58 3.95
N PRO A 32 8.12 6.36 3.75
CA PRO A 32 8.05 7.54 2.90
C PRO A 32 7.80 7.13 1.45
N THR A 33 6.87 7.81 0.79
CA THR A 33 6.51 7.56 -0.61
C THR A 33 6.22 8.84 -1.36
N ILE A 34 6.19 8.76 -2.69
CA ILE A 34 5.87 9.87 -3.59
C ILE A 34 4.67 9.48 -4.44
N VAL A 35 3.70 10.37 -4.54
CA VAL A 35 2.51 10.21 -5.39
C VAL A 35 2.90 10.38 -6.84
N LYS A 36 2.85 9.31 -7.64
CA LYS A 36 3.27 9.35 -9.06
C LYS A 36 2.13 9.67 -10.03
N LYS A 37 0.88 9.46 -9.64
CA LYS A 37 -0.29 9.58 -10.52
C LYS A 37 -1.30 10.59 -9.99
N ARG A 38 -2.09 11.17 -10.91
CA ARG A 38 -3.11 12.18 -10.61
C ARG A 38 -4.47 11.62 -10.21
N SER A 39 -4.63 10.30 -10.11
CA SER A 39 -5.94 9.66 -9.89
C SER A 39 -6.58 9.99 -8.54
N MET A 40 -5.85 10.65 -7.63
CA MET A 40 -6.33 11.10 -6.32
C MET A 40 -6.43 12.63 -6.21
N TYR A 41 -6.30 13.34 -7.35
CA TYR A 41 -6.51 14.78 -7.38
C TYR A 41 -8.01 15.11 -7.12
N PRO A 42 -8.35 16.17 -6.38
CA PRO A 42 -7.48 17.18 -5.77
C PRO A 42 -6.90 16.81 -4.39
N THR A 43 -7.33 15.70 -3.78
CA THR A 43 -6.93 15.31 -2.42
C THR A 43 -5.42 15.10 -2.29
N LEU A 44 -4.79 14.44 -3.28
CA LEU A 44 -3.35 14.24 -3.35
C LEU A 44 -2.83 14.76 -4.68
N LYS A 45 -1.80 15.60 -4.62
CA LYS A 45 -1.14 16.15 -5.81
C LYS A 45 -0.05 15.20 -6.31
N GLN A 46 0.23 15.28 -7.61
CA GLN A 46 1.37 14.57 -8.19
C GLN A 46 2.66 15.08 -7.57
N ASP A 47 3.63 14.19 -7.37
CA ASP A 47 4.95 14.42 -6.77
C ASP A 47 4.92 14.86 -5.29
N GLU A 48 3.75 14.83 -4.67
CA GLU A 48 3.61 15.04 -3.23
C GLU A 48 4.27 13.91 -2.44
N ARG A 49 4.98 14.27 -1.37
CA ARG A 49 5.65 13.33 -0.47
C ARG A 49 4.75 13.00 0.70
N LEU A 50 4.51 11.73 0.91
CA LEU A 50 3.66 11.22 1.97
C LEU A 50 4.42 10.21 2.84
N ILE A 51 3.95 10.07 4.06
CA ILE A 51 4.35 8.97 4.94
C ILE A 51 3.17 8.01 5.03
N LEU A 52 3.33 6.81 4.46
CA LEU A 52 2.33 5.76 4.55
C LEU A 52 2.38 5.14 5.94
N SER A 53 1.33 5.32 6.73
CA SER A 53 1.21 4.65 8.02
C SER A 53 1.07 3.15 7.85
N ARG A 54 1.88 2.40 8.57
CA ARG A 54 1.83 0.93 8.62
C ARG A 54 1.04 0.41 9.82
N TRP A 55 0.57 1.31 10.65
CA TRP A 55 -0.11 0.99 11.90
C TRP A 55 -1.38 0.16 11.67
N GLY A 56 -2.21 0.54 10.71
CA GLY A 56 -3.41 -0.20 10.34
C GLY A 56 -3.13 -1.65 9.93
N ARG A 57 -2.04 -1.88 9.18
CA ARG A 57 -1.57 -3.22 8.81
C ARG A 57 -1.12 -4.01 10.03
N THR A 58 -0.37 -3.40 10.92
CA THR A 58 0.17 -4.03 12.13
C THR A 58 -0.94 -4.42 13.09
N THR A 59 -1.95 -3.55 13.26
CA THR A 59 -3.10 -3.78 14.14
C THR A 59 -4.23 -4.57 13.47
N LYS A 60 -4.11 -4.90 12.17
CA LYS A 60 -5.15 -5.56 11.35
C LYS A 60 -6.49 -4.82 11.37
N LYS A 61 -6.46 -3.49 11.55
CA LYS A 61 -7.66 -2.67 11.50
C LYS A 61 -8.20 -2.63 10.07
N MET A 62 -9.49 -2.95 9.90
CA MET A 62 -10.17 -2.78 8.62
C MET A 62 -10.28 -1.29 8.29
N PRO A 63 -10.04 -0.90 7.03
CA PRO A 63 -10.21 0.49 6.61
C PRO A 63 -11.68 0.90 6.67
N GLU A 64 -11.92 2.16 6.95
CA GLU A 64 -13.24 2.78 6.96
C GLU A 64 -13.54 3.41 5.59
N ARG A 65 -14.82 3.67 5.31
CA ARG A 65 -15.21 4.40 4.10
C ARG A 65 -14.62 5.81 4.10
N GLY A 66 -14.02 6.20 2.98
CA GLY A 66 -13.32 7.48 2.84
C GLY A 66 -11.83 7.41 3.12
N ASP A 67 -11.34 6.36 3.80
CA ASP A 67 -9.90 6.17 4.05
C ASP A 67 -9.11 6.10 2.75
N ILE A 68 -7.92 6.70 2.75
CA ILE A 68 -6.97 6.57 1.65
C ILE A 68 -6.00 5.44 2.00
N ILE A 69 -6.05 4.39 1.21
CA ILE A 69 -5.23 3.19 1.41
C ILE A 69 -4.25 2.98 0.26
N THR A 70 -3.17 2.29 0.57
CA THR A 70 -2.25 1.75 -0.42
C THR A 70 -2.35 0.24 -0.45
N PHE A 71 -2.39 -0.31 -1.65
CA PHE A 71 -2.42 -1.75 -1.86
C PHE A 71 -1.55 -2.13 -3.05
N GLU A 72 -1.18 -3.39 -3.11
CA GLU A 72 -0.40 -3.92 -4.21
C GLU A 72 -1.24 -3.95 -5.48
N ALA A 73 -0.68 -3.46 -6.58
CA ALA A 73 -1.35 -3.52 -7.87
C ALA A 73 -1.49 -4.98 -8.31
N PRO A 74 -2.70 -5.45 -8.64
CA PRO A 74 -2.88 -6.79 -9.17
C PRO A 74 -2.15 -6.96 -10.49
N SER A 75 -1.61 -8.15 -10.76
CA SER A 75 -0.86 -8.46 -11.98
C SER A 75 -1.75 -8.49 -13.23
N LYS A 76 -3.02 -8.83 -13.05
CA LYS A 76 -4.05 -8.71 -14.09
C LYS A 76 -5.09 -7.69 -13.63
N MET A 77 -5.32 -6.68 -14.45
CA MET A 77 -6.50 -5.84 -14.36
C MET A 77 -7.59 -6.49 -15.20
N VAL A 78 -8.69 -6.85 -14.58
CA VAL A 78 -9.90 -7.27 -15.28
C VAL A 78 -10.57 -6.01 -15.82
N LEU A 79 -10.63 -5.86 -17.13
CA LEU A 79 -11.16 -4.67 -17.80
C LEU A 79 -12.55 -4.90 -18.38
N SER A 80 -13.02 -6.15 -18.44
CA SER A 80 -14.35 -6.49 -18.96
C SER A 80 -15.17 -7.26 -17.94
N ALA A 81 -16.47 -7.02 -17.92
CA ALA A 81 -17.40 -7.72 -17.02
C ALA A 81 -17.46 -9.22 -17.25
N GLU A 82 -17.09 -9.69 -18.46
CA GLU A 82 -17.07 -11.09 -18.85
C GLU A 82 -15.92 -11.91 -18.18
N GLU A 83 -14.85 -11.21 -17.77
CA GLU A 83 -13.69 -11.84 -17.12
C GLU A 83 -13.76 -11.80 -15.59
N VAL A 84 -14.77 -11.16 -15.00
CA VAL A 84 -14.91 -11.04 -13.56
C VAL A 84 -15.75 -12.19 -13.02
N ASP A 85 -15.15 -13.02 -12.19
CA ASP A 85 -15.94 -13.92 -11.34
C ASP A 85 -16.61 -13.10 -10.21
N LEU A 86 -17.86 -12.74 -10.42
CA LEU A 86 -18.66 -11.97 -9.46
C LEU A 86 -18.88 -12.71 -8.13
N ASN A 87 -18.74 -14.05 -8.13
CA ASN A 87 -18.89 -14.85 -6.93
C ASN A 87 -17.60 -14.92 -6.10
N ASN A 88 -16.45 -14.71 -6.76
CA ASN A 88 -15.15 -14.77 -6.10
C ASN A 88 -14.16 -13.74 -6.73
N PRO A 89 -14.45 -12.43 -6.64
CA PRO A 89 -13.59 -11.40 -7.22
C PRO A 89 -12.30 -11.25 -6.40
N VAL A 90 -11.33 -12.11 -6.66
CA VAL A 90 -10.02 -12.08 -6.00
C VAL A 90 -8.99 -11.46 -6.93
N ALA A 91 -8.21 -10.52 -6.41
CA ALA A 91 -7.07 -9.95 -7.14
C ALA A 91 -6.01 -11.04 -7.41
N VAL A 92 -5.59 -11.17 -8.67
CA VAL A 92 -4.59 -12.16 -9.06
C VAL A 92 -3.21 -11.54 -9.04
N TYR A 93 -2.29 -12.14 -8.28
CA TYR A 93 -0.88 -11.74 -8.16
C TYR A 93 0.01 -12.85 -8.69
N THR A 94 0.59 -12.66 -9.88
CA THR A 94 1.42 -13.69 -10.55
C THR A 94 2.89 -13.63 -10.15
N ASN A 95 3.38 -12.48 -9.72
CA ASN A 95 4.80 -12.22 -9.46
C ASN A 95 5.16 -12.28 -7.97
N GLN A 96 4.61 -13.23 -7.24
CA GLN A 96 4.92 -13.38 -5.81
C GLN A 96 6.31 -13.97 -5.59
N PRO A 97 7.12 -13.42 -4.67
CA PRO A 97 8.46 -13.91 -4.39
C PRO A 97 8.44 -15.30 -3.77
N LYS A 98 9.28 -16.19 -4.28
CA LYS A 98 9.34 -17.60 -3.83
C LYS A 98 10.37 -17.81 -2.70
N ASN A 99 11.53 -17.16 -2.78
CA ASN A 99 12.64 -17.36 -1.85
C ASN A 99 12.56 -16.43 -0.64
N ILE A 100 13.15 -16.80 0.50
CA ILE A 100 13.16 -15.99 1.73
C ILE A 100 13.78 -14.61 1.48
N PHE A 101 14.90 -14.54 0.76
CA PHE A 101 15.56 -13.29 0.43
C PHE A 101 14.68 -12.40 -0.47
N SER A 102 14.03 -12.98 -1.49
CA SER A 102 13.10 -12.26 -2.35
C SER A 102 11.87 -11.79 -1.58
N LYS A 103 11.37 -12.58 -0.62
CA LYS A 103 10.27 -12.17 0.28
C LYS A 103 10.68 -10.98 1.14
N PHE A 104 11.88 -10.99 1.69
CA PHE A 104 12.39 -9.87 2.48
C PHE A 104 12.49 -8.58 1.65
N THR A 105 13.14 -8.65 0.47
CA THR A 105 13.26 -7.47 -0.42
C THR A 105 11.91 -6.97 -0.91
N TYR A 106 10.97 -7.85 -1.18
CA TYR A 106 9.65 -7.52 -1.68
C TYR A 106 8.71 -6.97 -0.61
N TYR A 107 8.63 -7.62 0.57
CA TYR A 107 7.67 -7.23 1.61
C TYR A 107 8.21 -6.20 2.60
N VAL A 108 9.52 -6.17 2.82
CA VAL A 108 10.16 -5.25 3.77
C VAL A 108 10.73 -4.03 3.06
N LEU A 109 11.53 -4.24 2.01
CA LEU A 109 12.13 -3.15 1.25
C LEU A 109 11.20 -2.60 0.16
N GLU A 110 10.13 -3.36 -0.20
CA GLU A 110 9.16 -3.01 -1.25
C GLU A 110 9.81 -2.81 -2.64
N TRP A 111 10.92 -3.49 -2.87
CA TRP A 111 11.67 -3.37 -4.10
C TRP A 111 10.94 -4.08 -5.24
N GLY A 112 10.67 -3.34 -6.33
CA GLY A 112 9.94 -3.86 -7.49
C GLY A 112 8.43 -3.99 -7.29
N LYS A 113 7.90 -3.64 -6.12
CA LYS A 113 6.47 -3.69 -5.84
C LYS A 113 5.77 -2.47 -6.43
N GLN A 114 4.76 -2.70 -7.26
CA GLN A 114 3.86 -1.65 -7.72
C GLN A 114 2.72 -1.50 -6.73
N SER A 115 2.52 -0.28 -6.22
CA SER A 115 1.45 0.03 -5.29
C SER A 115 0.54 1.11 -5.85
N PHE A 116 -0.77 0.95 -5.64
CA PHE A 116 -1.77 1.95 -5.94
C PHE A 116 -2.21 2.65 -4.66
N ILE A 117 -2.52 3.95 -4.79
CA ILE A 117 -3.16 4.73 -3.74
C ILE A 117 -4.59 5.00 -4.21
N LYS A 118 -5.58 4.60 -3.42
CA LYS A 118 -7.00 4.78 -3.72
C LYS A 118 -7.78 5.07 -2.44
N ARG A 119 -8.99 5.65 -2.63
CA ARG A 119 -9.95 5.87 -1.55
C ARG A 119 -10.89 4.69 -1.44
N VAL A 120 -11.20 4.28 -0.22
CA VAL A 120 -12.19 3.24 0.07
C VAL A 120 -13.59 3.83 -0.13
N ILE A 121 -14.34 3.29 -1.06
CA ILE A 121 -15.73 3.67 -1.32
C ILE A 121 -16.69 2.61 -0.81
N GLY A 122 -16.44 1.33 -1.14
CA GLY A 122 -17.26 0.20 -0.71
C GLY A 122 -16.65 -0.54 0.47
N LEU A 123 -17.49 -1.03 1.35
CA LEU A 123 -17.13 -1.88 2.46
C LEU A 123 -17.60 -3.33 2.20
N PRO A 124 -17.04 -4.34 2.89
CA PRO A 124 -17.44 -5.72 2.72
C PRO A 124 -18.97 -5.93 2.89
N GLY A 125 -19.57 -6.66 1.95
CA GLY A 125 -21.00 -6.94 1.97
C GLY A 125 -21.89 -5.87 1.32
N GLU A 126 -21.33 -4.76 0.85
CA GLU A 126 -22.10 -3.71 0.18
C GLU A 126 -22.18 -3.93 -1.33
N HIS A 127 -23.31 -3.58 -1.90
CA HIS A 127 -23.53 -3.55 -3.33
C HIS A 127 -23.21 -2.16 -3.87
N ILE A 128 -22.18 -2.05 -4.71
CA ILE A 128 -21.75 -0.80 -5.32
C ILE A 128 -22.20 -0.77 -6.78
N LYS A 129 -22.91 0.31 -7.16
CA LYS A 129 -23.31 0.58 -8.55
C LYS A 129 -22.78 1.96 -8.95
N ILE A 130 -22.25 2.06 -10.16
CA ILE A 130 -21.86 3.35 -10.76
C ILE A 130 -22.75 3.55 -11.97
N GLU A 131 -23.51 4.63 -11.97
CA GLU A 131 -24.46 4.98 -13.03
C GLU A 131 -24.47 6.49 -13.23
N ASP A 132 -24.37 6.94 -14.46
CA ASP A 132 -24.34 8.35 -14.86
C ASP A 132 -23.32 9.22 -14.08
N GLY A 133 -22.14 8.63 -13.79
CA GLY A 133 -21.07 9.30 -13.04
C GLY A 133 -21.35 9.44 -11.54
N LYS A 134 -22.41 8.82 -11.03
CA LYS A 134 -22.74 8.77 -9.61
C LYS A 134 -22.50 7.41 -9.01
N VAL A 135 -22.12 7.40 -7.75
CA VAL A 135 -21.91 6.17 -6.98
C VAL A 135 -23.15 5.90 -6.12
N TYR A 136 -23.65 4.68 -6.20
CA TYR A 136 -24.76 4.18 -5.36
C TYR A 136 -24.23 3.05 -4.48
N ILE A 137 -24.59 3.10 -3.21
CA ILE A 137 -24.23 2.08 -2.22
C ILE A 137 -25.54 1.50 -1.66
N ASN A 138 -25.74 0.21 -1.87
CA ASN A 138 -26.99 -0.49 -1.49
C ASN A 138 -28.27 0.18 -2.04
N GLY A 139 -28.16 0.82 -3.22
CA GLY A 139 -29.27 1.50 -3.88
C GLY A 139 -29.44 2.98 -3.51
N GLU A 140 -28.70 3.51 -2.56
CA GLU A 140 -28.71 4.93 -2.19
C GLU A 140 -27.54 5.70 -2.82
N GLU A 141 -27.80 6.93 -3.33
CA GLU A 141 -26.75 7.79 -3.91
C GLU A 141 -25.75 8.21 -2.82
N TYR A 142 -24.50 7.85 -3.02
CA TYR A 142 -23.39 8.27 -2.17
C TYR A 142 -22.81 9.60 -2.67
N LYS A 143 -22.98 10.67 -1.91
CA LYS A 143 -22.42 11.99 -2.25
C LYS A 143 -20.95 12.05 -1.85
N GLU A 144 -20.09 12.12 -2.84
CA GLU A 144 -18.64 12.22 -2.65
C GLU A 144 -18.23 13.67 -2.37
N GLY A 145 -18.22 14.08 -1.09
CA GLY A 145 -17.91 15.46 -0.68
C GLY A 145 -16.48 15.94 -0.97
N TYR A 146 -15.63 15.09 -1.52
CA TYR A 146 -14.25 15.40 -1.91
C TYR A 146 -14.08 15.63 -3.43
N LEU A 147 -15.11 15.39 -4.23
CA LEU A 147 -15.18 15.78 -5.64
C LEU A 147 -15.75 17.18 -5.71
N GLN A 148 -14.91 18.16 -6.00
CA GLN A 148 -15.31 19.54 -6.30
C GLN A 148 -14.99 19.84 -7.74
#